data_525e7724e0f11939ecd73f5e0360d09a
#
_entry.id   525e7724e0f11939ecd73f5e0360d09a
#
_cell.length_a   1.000
_cell.length_b   1.000
_cell.length_c   1.000
_cell.angle_alpha   90.00
_cell.angle_beta   90.00
_cell.angle_gamma   90.00
#
_symmetry.space_group_name_H-M   'P 1'
#
loop_
_entity.id
_entity.type
_entity.pdbx_description
1 polymer ?
#
loop_
_entity_poly.entity_id
_entity_poly.type
_entity_poly.pdbx_seq_one_letter_code
_entity_poly.pdbx_strand_id
1 'polypeptide(L)'
;TKPEYFDHSLSVLERLGARYHNRKALIAIEVLNEPRWDVPTDYLKRYNEAAYHAIRKNCDPEKIAVVFHDGFRDFREYLSFMQAPEYQNVIFDIHRYQCFAREDIDMDIYGHIQKAAIEWKNEADAINSELKLPTICGEWSLGLDLKVVSLWAEGPYNHALQHMDGFQEHTAFRAYAAAQLMAFEKYRGWFFWNYKTETTAAWSFRASVENGWLPAHFDGERVTRDGE
;
A
#
# COMPACT_ATOMS: atom_id res chain seq x y z
N THR A 1 -9.72 14.76 -15.67
CA THR A 1 -11.14 14.59 -15.26
C THR A 1 -12.11 14.90 -16.40
N LYS A 2 -12.16 14.04 -17.42
CA LYS A 2 -13.13 14.17 -18.51
C LYS A 2 -14.34 13.29 -18.21
N PRO A 3 -15.58 13.78 -18.36
CA PRO A 3 -16.79 13.01 -18.06
C PRO A 3 -16.85 11.66 -18.76
N GLU A 4 -16.45 11.61 -20.03
CA GLU A 4 -16.45 10.39 -20.83
C GLU A 4 -15.52 9.29 -20.27
N TYR A 5 -14.42 9.65 -19.60
CA TYR A 5 -13.53 8.69 -18.95
C TYR A 5 -14.10 8.21 -17.61
N PHE A 6 -14.84 9.08 -16.92
CA PHE A 6 -15.54 8.70 -15.71
C PHE A 6 -16.55 7.59 -16.01
N ASP A 7 -17.46 7.81 -16.94
CA ASP A 7 -18.50 6.84 -17.31
C ASP A 7 -17.90 5.56 -17.90
N HIS A 8 -16.86 5.70 -18.72
CA HIS A 8 -16.19 4.53 -19.30
C HIS A 8 -15.55 3.66 -18.21
N SER A 9 -14.85 4.24 -17.23
CA SER A 9 -14.22 3.47 -16.14
C SER A 9 -15.28 2.77 -15.27
N LEU A 10 -16.43 3.39 -15.00
CA LEU A 10 -17.52 2.72 -14.31
C LEU A 10 -18.05 1.52 -15.09
N SER A 11 -18.17 1.65 -16.42
CA SER A 11 -18.61 0.53 -17.27
C SER A 11 -17.61 -0.64 -17.27
N VAL A 12 -16.32 -0.36 -17.13
CA VAL A 12 -15.28 -1.39 -16.99
C VAL A 12 -15.44 -2.12 -15.66
N LEU A 13 -15.60 -1.40 -14.55
CA LEU A 13 -15.81 -1.99 -13.22
C LEU A 13 -17.08 -2.85 -13.16
N GLU A 14 -18.17 -2.39 -13.75
CA GLU A 14 -19.40 -3.17 -13.84
C GLU A 14 -19.20 -4.46 -14.63
N ARG A 15 -18.48 -4.41 -15.77
CA ARG A 15 -18.13 -5.61 -16.56
C ARG A 15 -17.21 -6.56 -15.82
N LEU A 16 -16.24 -6.06 -15.06
CA LEU A 16 -15.38 -6.89 -14.21
C LEU A 16 -16.22 -7.64 -13.17
N GLY A 17 -17.10 -6.93 -12.47
CA GLY A 17 -18.04 -7.52 -11.54
C GLY A 17 -18.91 -8.59 -12.20
N ALA A 18 -19.57 -8.27 -13.31
CA ALA A 18 -20.41 -9.20 -14.05
C ALA A 18 -19.67 -10.47 -14.50
N ARG A 19 -18.41 -10.33 -14.88
CA ARG A 19 -17.60 -11.45 -15.38
C ARG A 19 -17.07 -12.36 -14.27
N TYR A 20 -16.71 -11.79 -13.12
CA TYR A 20 -15.90 -12.48 -12.13
C TYR A 20 -16.58 -12.69 -10.77
N HIS A 21 -17.78 -12.15 -10.52
CA HIS A 21 -18.49 -12.23 -9.22
C HIS A 21 -18.63 -13.65 -8.65
N ASN A 22 -18.64 -14.68 -9.49
CA ASN A 22 -18.75 -16.09 -9.08
C ASN A 22 -17.38 -16.78 -8.89
N ARG A 23 -16.27 -16.07 -9.07
CA ARG A 23 -14.94 -16.67 -8.91
C ARG A 23 -14.55 -16.67 -7.44
N LYS A 24 -14.27 -17.85 -6.87
CA LYS A 24 -13.85 -18.00 -5.47
C LYS A 24 -12.53 -17.28 -5.14
N ALA A 25 -11.68 -17.08 -6.14
CA ALA A 25 -10.41 -16.37 -5.99
C ALA A 25 -10.56 -14.84 -5.98
N LEU A 26 -11.70 -14.29 -6.39
CA LEU A 26 -11.95 -12.85 -6.33
C LEU A 26 -12.54 -12.49 -4.96
N ILE A 27 -11.78 -11.77 -4.17
CA ILE A 27 -12.18 -11.32 -2.83
C ILE A 27 -12.44 -9.81 -2.76
N ALA A 28 -11.84 -9.03 -3.67
CA ALA A 28 -12.01 -7.58 -3.71
C ALA A 28 -11.78 -7.04 -5.11
N ILE A 29 -12.33 -5.84 -5.37
CA ILE A 29 -12.04 -5.03 -6.57
C ILE A 29 -11.65 -3.65 -6.09
N GLU A 30 -10.45 -3.21 -6.45
CA GLU A 30 -10.03 -1.83 -6.25
C GLU A 30 -10.52 -0.98 -7.42
N VAL A 31 -11.10 0.18 -7.08
CA VAL A 31 -11.80 1.01 -8.05
C VAL A 31 -10.86 1.84 -8.92
N LEU A 32 -9.71 2.24 -8.37
CA LEU A 32 -8.72 3.06 -9.07
C LEU A 32 -7.39 3.04 -8.29
N ASN A 33 -6.33 2.56 -8.94
CA ASN A 33 -4.97 2.63 -8.38
C ASN A 33 -4.43 4.05 -8.46
N GLU A 34 -3.87 4.55 -7.38
CA GLU A 34 -3.09 5.80 -7.24
C GLU A 34 -3.67 6.99 -8.02
N PRO A 35 -4.89 7.46 -7.71
CA PRO A 35 -5.39 8.68 -8.31
C PRO A 35 -4.44 9.84 -8.00
N ARG A 36 -4.10 10.62 -9.03
CA ARG A 36 -3.15 11.74 -8.87
C ARG A 36 -3.54 12.64 -7.70
N TRP A 37 -2.55 13.09 -6.98
CA TRP A 37 -2.69 13.95 -5.80
C TRP A 37 -3.43 15.29 -6.08
N ASP A 38 -3.41 15.78 -7.33
CA ASP A 38 -4.05 17.03 -7.75
C ASP A 38 -5.51 16.86 -8.23
N VAL A 39 -6.06 15.63 -8.22
CA VAL A 39 -7.48 15.42 -8.45
C VAL A 39 -8.27 15.97 -7.25
N PRO A 40 -9.27 16.84 -7.43
CA PRO A 40 -10.05 17.34 -6.30
C PRO A 40 -10.68 16.22 -5.47
N THR A 41 -10.58 16.29 -4.14
CA THR A 41 -11.07 15.24 -3.22
C THR A 41 -12.55 14.94 -3.45
N ASP A 42 -13.40 15.97 -3.64
CA ASP A 42 -14.84 15.77 -3.87
C ASP A 42 -15.11 15.04 -5.20
N TYR A 43 -14.26 15.25 -6.21
CA TYR A 43 -14.38 14.52 -7.46
C TYR A 43 -14.00 13.04 -7.28
N LEU A 44 -12.92 12.78 -6.53
CA LEU A 44 -12.49 11.42 -6.23
C LEU A 44 -13.53 10.67 -5.39
N LYS A 45 -14.09 11.33 -4.38
CA LYS A 45 -15.16 10.74 -3.55
C LYS A 45 -16.38 10.36 -4.39
N ARG A 46 -16.87 11.27 -5.24
CA ARG A 46 -17.98 10.96 -6.16
C ARG A 46 -17.67 9.80 -7.10
N TYR A 47 -16.42 9.70 -7.57
CA TYR A 47 -15.99 8.58 -8.38
C TYR A 47 -16.03 7.26 -7.60
N ASN A 48 -15.48 7.24 -6.39
CA ASN A 48 -15.44 6.03 -5.55
C ASN A 48 -16.87 5.54 -5.20
N GLU A 49 -17.79 6.44 -4.88
CA GLU A 49 -19.20 6.10 -4.63
C GLU A 49 -19.87 5.51 -5.89
N ALA A 50 -19.69 6.16 -7.03
CA ALA A 50 -20.24 5.67 -8.30
C ALA A 50 -19.64 4.32 -8.69
N ALA A 51 -18.35 4.12 -8.48
CA ALA A 51 -17.65 2.87 -8.72
C ALA A 51 -18.14 1.74 -7.79
N TYR A 52 -18.37 2.05 -6.51
CA TYR A 52 -19.00 1.11 -5.58
C TYR A 52 -20.35 0.63 -6.13
N HIS A 53 -21.23 1.53 -6.50
CA HIS A 53 -22.54 1.15 -7.04
C HIS A 53 -22.44 0.37 -8.36
N ALA A 54 -21.49 0.70 -9.23
CA ALA A 54 -21.24 -0.05 -10.46
C ALA A 54 -20.84 -1.51 -10.18
N ILE A 55 -19.94 -1.73 -9.22
CA ILE A 55 -19.51 -3.06 -8.80
C ILE A 55 -20.67 -3.81 -8.14
N ARG A 56 -21.43 -3.16 -7.25
CA ARG A 56 -22.54 -3.76 -6.50
C ARG A 56 -23.73 -4.21 -7.36
N LYS A 57 -23.83 -3.77 -8.61
CA LYS A 57 -24.83 -4.32 -9.55
C LYS A 57 -24.68 -5.83 -9.75
N ASN A 58 -23.48 -6.36 -9.58
CA ASN A 58 -23.15 -7.77 -9.85
C ASN A 58 -22.48 -8.48 -8.69
N CYS A 59 -21.83 -7.76 -7.78
CA CYS A 59 -21.02 -8.33 -6.70
C CYS A 59 -21.75 -8.23 -5.36
N ASP A 60 -21.92 -9.39 -4.74
CA ASP A 60 -22.46 -9.54 -3.39
C ASP A 60 -21.51 -8.90 -2.35
N PRO A 61 -21.99 -7.98 -1.52
CA PRO A 61 -21.14 -7.36 -0.50
C PRO A 61 -20.64 -8.34 0.57
N GLU A 62 -21.31 -9.48 0.78
CA GLU A 62 -20.83 -10.51 1.72
C GLU A 62 -19.59 -11.26 1.20
N LYS A 63 -19.32 -11.21 -0.11
CA LYS A 63 -18.27 -12.01 -0.76
C LYS A 63 -17.13 -11.19 -1.31
N ILE A 64 -17.41 -10.01 -1.87
CA ILE A 64 -16.43 -9.22 -2.62
C ILE A 64 -16.39 -7.82 -2.02
N ALA A 65 -15.23 -7.44 -1.51
CA ALA A 65 -14.99 -6.10 -1.02
C ALA A 65 -14.82 -5.09 -2.19
N VAL A 66 -15.10 -3.83 -1.91
CA VAL A 66 -14.71 -2.71 -2.77
C VAL A 66 -13.59 -1.96 -2.07
N VAL A 67 -12.48 -1.79 -2.76
CA VAL A 67 -11.29 -1.10 -2.24
C VAL A 67 -11.18 0.26 -2.91
N PHE A 68 -10.84 1.29 -2.15
CA PHE A 68 -10.48 2.59 -2.70
C PHE A 68 -9.22 3.14 -2.04
N HIS A 69 -8.38 3.77 -2.86
CA HIS A 69 -7.09 4.33 -2.47
C HIS A 69 -7.22 5.73 -1.87
N ASP A 70 -6.37 6.08 -0.90
CA ASP A 70 -6.34 7.40 -0.23
C ASP A 70 -6.04 8.57 -1.18
N GLY A 71 -5.46 8.29 -2.34
CA GLY A 71 -5.03 9.31 -3.31
C GLY A 71 -3.93 10.21 -2.75
N PHE A 72 -3.10 9.70 -1.86
CA PHE A 72 -2.02 10.41 -1.17
C PHE A 72 -2.51 11.62 -0.34
N ARG A 73 -3.67 11.47 0.30
CA ARG A 73 -4.31 12.48 1.15
C ARG A 73 -4.29 12.05 2.60
N ASP A 74 -4.52 13.00 3.50
CA ASP A 74 -4.76 12.67 4.91
C ASP A 74 -6.02 11.79 5.00
N PHE A 75 -5.89 10.63 5.66
CA PHE A 75 -7.01 9.70 5.87
C PHE A 75 -8.20 10.36 6.58
N ARG A 76 -7.97 11.46 7.31
CA ARG A 76 -9.02 12.20 7.99
C ARG A 76 -10.01 12.85 7.04
N GLU A 77 -9.65 13.04 5.78
CA GLU A 77 -10.61 13.45 4.76
C GLU A 77 -11.70 12.39 4.50
N TYR A 78 -11.48 11.14 4.96
CA TYR A 78 -12.38 10.00 4.71
C TYR A 78 -13.10 9.48 5.97
N LEU A 79 -13.01 10.16 7.15
CA LEU A 79 -13.53 9.65 8.43
C LEU A 79 -15.01 9.24 8.43
N SER A 80 -15.85 9.85 7.62
CA SER A 80 -17.27 9.50 7.48
C SER A 80 -17.66 9.06 6.07
N PHE A 81 -16.66 8.74 5.25
CA PHE A 81 -16.87 8.41 3.84
C PHE A 81 -17.06 6.91 3.65
N MET A 82 -18.05 6.52 2.84
CA MET A 82 -18.37 5.14 2.43
C MET A 82 -18.43 4.14 3.58
N GLN A 83 -19.16 4.49 4.66
CA GLN A 83 -19.28 3.66 5.86
C GLN A 83 -20.64 2.93 5.91
N ALA A 84 -20.65 1.83 6.68
CA ALA A 84 -21.87 1.11 7.01
C ALA A 84 -22.87 2.02 7.77
N PRO A 85 -24.19 1.80 7.63
CA PRO A 85 -24.83 0.68 6.92
C PRO A 85 -25.00 0.87 5.41
N GLU A 86 -24.81 2.08 4.88
CA GLU A 86 -25.07 2.42 3.47
C GLU A 86 -24.06 1.76 2.53
N TYR A 87 -22.80 1.75 2.93
CA TYR A 87 -21.70 1.11 2.18
C TYR A 87 -21.18 -0.10 2.95
N GLN A 88 -21.31 -1.28 2.36
CA GLN A 88 -20.94 -2.54 2.98
C GLN A 88 -19.68 -3.11 2.35
N ASN A 89 -18.83 -3.71 3.19
CA ASN A 89 -17.58 -4.37 2.79
C ASN A 89 -16.70 -3.46 1.92
N VAL A 90 -16.35 -2.32 2.48
CA VAL A 90 -15.45 -1.33 1.89
C VAL A 90 -14.12 -1.40 2.63
N ILE A 91 -13.03 -1.35 1.88
CA ILE A 91 -11.65 -1.35 2.39
C ILE A 91 -10.96 -0.06 1.94
N PHE A 92 -10.26 0.57 2.85
CA PHE A 92 -9.41 1.72 2.58
C PHE A 92 -8.01 1.25 2.26
N ASP A 93 -7.42 1.75 1.19
CA ASP A 93 -6.07 1.42 0.76
C ASP A 93 -5.13 2.62 0.87
N ILE A 94 -3.93 2.35 1.35
CA ILE A 94 -2.82 3.31 1.41
C ILE A 94 -1.58 2.71 0.77
N HIS A 95 -0.78 3.54 0.13
CA HIS A 95 0.55 3.17 -0.38
C HIS A 95 1.64 3.92 0.38
N ARG A 96 2.72 3.23 0.74
CA ARG A 96 3.78 3.82 1.57
C ARG A 96 5.16 3.51 1.01
N TYR A 97 5.82 4.57 0.56
CA TYR A 97 7.18 4.54 0.03
C TYR A 97 8.03 5.64 0.66
N GLN A 98 9.34 5.45 0.71
CA GLN A 98 10.30 6.44 1.20
C GLN A 98 11.38 6.75 0.14
N CYS A 99 10.96 6.98 -1.10
CA CYS A 99 11.88 7.23 -2.22
C CYS A 99 11.37 8.27 -3.22
N PHE A 100 10.19 8.85 -3.02
CA PHE A 100 9.59 9.79 -3.96
C PHE A 100 9.62 11.24 -3.48
N ALA A 101 9.47 11.47 -2.18
CA ALA A 101 9.48 12.80 -1.60
C ALA A 101 10.91 13.33 -1.46
N ARG A 102 11.10 14.63 -1.56
CA ARG A 102 12.43 15.25 -1.48
C ARG A 102 13.11 14.98 -0.14
N GLU A 103 12.35 15.05 0.93
CA GLU A 103 12.79 14.74 2.29
C GLU A 103 13.28 13.30 2.43
N ASP A 104 12.66 12.37 1.73
CA ASP A 104 13.07 10.96 1.76
C ASP A 104 14.39 10.75 1.01
N ILE A 105 14.61 11.47 -0.10
CA ILE A 105 15.83 11.35 -0.91
C ILE A 105 17.05 11.82 -0.14
N ASP A 106 16.90 12.86 0.66
CA ASP A 106 17.98 13.47 1.44
C ASP A 106 18.18 12.83 2.82
N MET A 107 17.35 11.82 3.18
CA MET A 107 17.35 11.15 4.48
C MET A 107 18.41 10.04 4.56
N ASP A 108 19.04 9.89 5.70
CA ASP A 108 19.92 8.75 5.97
C ASP A 108 19.10 7.50 6.36
N ILE A 109 19.76 6.34 6.45
CA ILE A 109 19.07 5.07 6.77
C ILE A 109 18.44 5.07 8.15
N TYR A 110 19.02 5.78 9.11
CA TYR A 110 18.45 5.88 10.47
C TYR A 110 17.14 6.68 10.45
N GLY A 111 17.09 7.75 9.67
CA GLY A 111 15.86 8.52 9.42
C GLY A 111 14.77 7.68 8.77
N HIS A 112 15.10 6.89 7.76
CA HIS A 112 14.15 5.96 7.11
C HIS A 112 13.57 4.92 8.08
N ILE A 113 14.42 4.32 8.90
CA ILE A 113 14.00 3.36 9.94
C ILE A 113 13.12 4.06 10.98
N GLN A 114 13.51 5.24 11.44
CA GLN A 114 12.75 6.01 12.42
C GLN A 114 11.38 6.44 11.88
N LYS A 115 11.31 6.91 10.63
CA LYS A 115 10.06 7.28 9.95
C LYS A 115 9.10 6.09 9.94
N ALA A 116 9.54 4.90 9.53
CA ALA A 116 8.71 3.71 9.53
C ALA A 116 8.31 3.28 10.96
N ALA A 117 9.27 3.22 11.89
CA ALA A 117 9.04 2.72 13.25
C ALA A 117 8.18 3.64 14.12
N ILE A 118 8.16 4.94 13.83
CA ILE A 118 7.46 5.94 14.66
C ILE A 118 6.31 6.58 13.89
N GLU A 119 6.58 7.24 12.77
CA GLU A 119 5.56 8.02 12.07
C GLU A 119 4.50 7.12 11.44
N TRP A 120 4.90 6.13 10.65
CA TRP A 120 3.96 5.20 10.02
C TRP A 120 3.23 4.30 11.03
N LYS A 121 3.95 3.90 12.09
CA LYS A 121 3.30 3.20 13.21
C LYS A 121 2.23 4.06 13.88
N ASN A 122 2.53 5.33 14.16
CA ASN A 122 1.57 6.25 14.78
C ASN A 122 0.41 6.57 13.83
N GLU A 123 0.67 6.70 12.53
CA GLU A 123 -0.36 6.84 11.51
C GLU A 123 -1.29 5.61 11.51
N ALA A 124 -0.72 4.39 11.56
CA ALA A 124 -1.52 3.17 11.61
C ALA A 124 -2.38 3.09 12.89
N ASP A 125 -1.84 3.51 14.03
CA ASP A 125 -2.60 3.60 15.28
C ASP A 125 -3.75 4.63 15.17
N ALA A 126 -3.50 5.78 14.56
CA ALA A 126 -4.51 6.81 14.32
C ALA A 126 -5.59 6.31 13.34
N ILE A 127 -5.22 5.74 12.21
CA ILE A 127 -6.17 5.15 11.24
C ILE A 127 -7.05 4.11 11.92
N ASN A 128 -6.48 3.17 12.66
CA ASN A 128 -7.25 2.12 13.35
C ASN A 128 -8.18 2.67 14.44
N SER A 129 -7.86 3.81 15.05
CA SER A 129 -8.70 4.41 16.08
C SER A 129 -9.77 5.36 15.54
N GLU A 130 -9.46 6.11 14.48
CA GLU A 130 -10.31 7.19 13.96
C GLU A 130 -11.14 6.75 12.74
N LEU A 131 -10.53 5.98 11.81
CA LEU A 131 -11.21 5.52 10.60
C LEU A 131 -11.94 4.20 10.87
N LYS A 132 -13.23 4.14 10.56
CA LYS A 132 -14.06 2.94 10.81
C LYS A 132 -14.02 1.92 9.66
N LEU A 133 -13.17 2.12 8.68
CA LEU A 133 -12.99 1.20 7.56
C LEU A 133 -11.79 0.27 7.83
N PRO A 134 -11.90 -1.02 7.51
CA PRO A 134 -10.73 -1.87 7.40
C PRO A 134 -9.71 -1.24 6.46
N THR A 135 -8.45 -1.19 6.86
CA THR A 135 -7.38 -0.58 6.07
C THR A 135 -6.33 -1.61 5.69
N ILE A 136 -5.80 -1.50 4.49
CA ILE A 136 -4.65 -2.26 3.99
C ILE A 136 -3.54 -1.29 3.57
N CYS A 137 -2.29 -1.77 3.55
CA CYS A 137 -1.20 -1.13 2.83
C CYS A 137 -1.03 -1.85 1.50
N GLY A 138 -1.67 -1.34 0.43
CA GLY A 138 -1.74 -2.01 -0.86
C GLY A 138 -0.43 -2.01 -1.62
N GLU A 139 0.47 -1.07 -1.32
CA GLU A 139 1.81 -1.07 -1.88
C GLU A 139 2.86 -0.54 -0.89
N TRP A 140 3.98 -1.26 -0.82
CA TRP A 140 5.21 -0.85 -0.17
C TRP A 140 6.42 -1.64 -0.68
N SER A 141 7.63 -1.17 -0.45
CA SER A 141 8.86 -1.89 -0.80
C SER A 141 10.02 -1.50 0.12
N LEU A 142 11.19 -2.12 -0.10
CA LEU A 142 12.43 -1.70 0.52
C LEU A 142 13.21 -0.68 -0.33
N GLY A 143 12.62 -0.22 -1.43
CA GLY A 143 13.26 0.73 -2.35
C GLY A 143 13.51 2.07 -1.68
N LEU A 144 14.78 2.45 -1.63
CA LEU A 144 15.27 3.76 -1.19
C LEU A 144 15.91 4.52 -2.36
N ASP A 145 15.97 3.92 -3.53
CA ASP A 145 16.64 4.47 -4.72
C ASP A 145 15.63 4.76 -5.83
N LEU A 146 15.52 6.03 -6.19
CA LEU A 146 14.73 6.49 -7.33
C LEU A 146 15.23 6.05 -8.70
N LYS A 147 16.48 5.60 -8.82
CA LYS A 147 17.02 5.16 -10.12
C LYS A 147 16.18 4.08 -10.78
N VAL A 148 15.53 3.27 -10.00
CA VAL A 148 14.73 2.15 -10.50
C VAL A 148 13.34 2.59 -10.94
N VAL A 149 12.82 3.63 -10.33
CA VAL A 149 11.45 4.12 -10.58
C VAL A 149 11.42 5.20 -11.62
N SER A 150 12.54 5.87 -11.85
CA SER A 150 12.54 7.05 -12.70
C SER A 150 13.32 6.88 -13.99
N LEU A 151 12.57 6.66 -15.01
CA LEU A 151 12.82 7.31 -16.31
C LEU A 151 12.98 8.85 -16.16
N TRP A 152 12.89 9.39 -14.94
CA TRP A 152 12.75 10.82 -14.61
C TRP A 152 13.88 11.38 -13.75
N ALA A 153 14.70 10.56 -13.10
CA ALA A 153 15.72 11.06 -12.19
C ALA A 153 17.12 10.94 -12.76
N GLU A 154 17.56 11.99 -13.36
CA GLU A 154 18.95 12.41 -13.32
C GLU A 154 19.19 13.01 -11.91
N GLY A 155 19.36 12.18 -10.90
CA GLY A 155 19.56 12.61 -9.54
C GLY A 155 20.63 11.81 -8.81
N PRO A 156 21.22 12.34 -7.75
CA PRO A 156 22.17 11.62 -6.94
C PRO A 156 21.51 10.38 -6.33
N TYR A 157 22.32 9.35 -6.11
CA TYR A 157 21.91 8.15 -5.37
C TYR A 157 21.35 8.53 -4.01
N ASN A 158 20.41 7.74 -3.53
CA ASN A 158 19.94 7.86 -2.17
C ASN A 158 21.15 7.85 -1.22
N HIS A 159 21.29 8.91 -0.44
CA HIS A 159 22.39 9.07 0.51
C HIS A 159 22.33 8.04 1.65
N ALA A 160 21.18 7.41 1.84
CA ALA A 160 20.95 6.46 2.92
C ALA A 160 21.96 5.32 2.97
N LEU A 161 22.40 4.84 1.81
CA LEU A 161 23.29 3.68 1.67
C LEU A 161 24.71 4.06 1.22
N GLN A 162 25.01 5.35 1.09
CA GLN A 162 26.37 5.78 0.71
C GLN A 162 27.38 5.37 1.77
N HIS A 163 28.51 4.85 1.30
CA HIS A 163 29.64 4.44 2.14
C HIS A 163 29.39 3.22 3.04
N MET A 164 28.31 2.46 2.84
CA MET A 164 28.10 1.19 3.53
C MET A 164 28.83 0.04 2.84
N ASP A 165 29.47 -0.82 3.64
CA ASP A 165 29.92 -2.12 3.16
C ASP A 165 28.72 -3.11 3.08
N GLY A 166 28.92 -4.27 2.46
CA GLY A 166 27.85 -5.24 2.25
C GLY A 166 27.20 -5.76 3.53
N PHE A 167 27.95 -5.81 4.65
CA PHE A 167 27.39 -6.22 5.94
C PHE A 167 26.51 -5.10 6.52
N GLN A 168 26.96 -3.87 6.43
CA GLN A 168 26.20 -2.71 6.90
C GLN A 168 24.91 -2.53 6.09
N GLU A 169 25.00 -2.64 4.76
CA GLU A 169 23.83 -2.57 3.87
C GLU A 169 22.81 -3.67 4.20
N HIS A 170 23.26 -4.91 4.36
CA HIS A 170 22.39 -6.03 4.72
C HIS A 170 21.69 -5.78 6.07
N THR A 171 22.43 -5.30 7.06
CA THR A 171 21.88 -4.98 8.39
C THR A 171 20.87 -3.84 8.31
N ALA A 172 21.16 -2.81 7.53
CA ALA A 172 20.29 -1.67 7.31
C ALA A 172 18.96 -2.09 6.67
N PHE A 173 18.99 -2.88 5.60
CA PHE A 173 17.76 -3.37 4.97
C PHE A 173 16.91 -4.25 5.88
N ARG A 174 17.51 -5.10 6.70
CA ARG A 174 16.78 -5.89 7.71
C ARG A 174 16.08 -5.01 8.74
N ALA A 175 16.78 -4.00 9.26
CA ALA A 175 16.20 -3.07 10.22
C ALA A 175 15.07 -2.24 9.61
N TYR A 176 15.26 -1.77 8.38
CA TYR A 176 14.24 -1.02 7.64
C TYR A 176 13.01 -1.87 7.32
N ALA A 177 13.21 -3.11 6.86
CA ALA A 177 12.13 -4.05 6.61
C ALA A 177 11.33 -4.34 7.90
N ALA A 178 12.02 -4.61 9.01
CA ALA A 178 11.38 -4.87 10.30
C ALA A 178 10.56 -3.66 10.78
N ALA A 179 11.09 -2.44 10.64
CA ALA A 179 10.37 -1.22 11.01
C ALA A 179 9.08 -1.03 10.20
N GLN A 180 9.13 -1.26 8.88
CA GLN A 180 7.95 -1.19 8.00
C GLN A 180 6.92 -2.27 8.36
N LEU A 181 7.34 -3.52 8.52
CA LEU A 181 6.45 -4.61 8.91
C LEU A 181 5.75 -4.32 10.25
N MET A 182 6.48 -3.81 11.26
CA MET A 182 5.87 -3.43 12.55
C MET A 182 4.78 -2.37 12.42
N ALA A 183 4.85 -1.49 11.43
CA ALA A 183 3.80 -0.53 11.14
C ALA A 183 2.64 -1.18 10.36
N PHE A 184 2.94 -1.93 9.30
CA PHE A 184 1.92 -2.44 8.36
C PHE A 184 1.15 -3.65 8.90
N GLU A 185 1.74 -4.44 9.79
CA GLU A 185 1.05 -5.53 10.53
C GLU A 185 -0.08 -5.00 11.45
N LYS A 186 -0.19 -3.70 11.64
CA LYS A 186 -1.32 -3.08 12.33
C LYS A 186 -2.58 -2.97 11.46
N TYR A 187 -2.45 -3.03 10.16
CA TYR A 187 -3.54 -3.05 9.20
C TYR A 187 -4.12 -4.45 9.03
N ARG A 188 -5.14 -4.59 8.20
CA ARG A 188 -5.76 -5.89 7.88
C ARG A 188 -4.91 -6.74 6.96
N GLY A 189 -3.92 -6.16 6.32
CA GLY A 189 -2.97 -6.82 5.46
C GLY A 189 -2.13 -5.81 4.69
N TRP A 190 -1.16 -6.33 3.96
CA TRP A 190 -0.29 -5.53 3.13
C TRP A 190 0.15 -6.29 1.88
N PHE A 191 0.59 -5.56 0.85
CA PHE A 191 1.11 -6.11 -0.39
C PHE A 191 2.43 -5.45 -0.73
N PHE A 192 3.46 -6.27 -0.94
CA PHE A 192 4.78 -5.79 -1.33
C PHE A 192 4.82 -5.51 -2.84
N TRP A 193 5.32 -4.38 -3.25
CA TRP A 193 5.52 -4.04 -4.66
C TRP A 193 6.96 -4.27 -5.08
N ASN A 194 7.23 -5.34 -5.85
CA ASN A 194 6.30 -6.39 -6.22
C ASN A 194 6.92 -7.76 -5.95
N TYR A 195 6.29 -8.85 -6.39
CA TYR A 195 6.81 -10.20 -6.13
C TYR A 195 8.20 -10.41 -6.74
N LYS A 196 8.45 -9.95 -7.98
CA LYS A 196 9.72 -10.09 -8.68
C LYS A 196 9.91 -8.95 -9.66
N THR A 197 11.08 -8.34 -9.64
CA THR A 197 11.56 -7.38 -10.64
C THR A 197 12.97 -7.76 -11.09
N GLU A 198 13.38 -7.26 -12.27
CA GLU A 198 14.69 -7.52 -12.85
C GLU A 198 15.71 -6.43 -12.49
N THR A 199 15.31 -5.39 -11.78
CA THR A 199 16.14 -4.21 -11.55
C THR A 199 16.93 -4.28 -10.26
N THR A 200 16.28 -4.15 -9.11
CA THR A 200 16.95 -4.20 -7.80
C THR A 200 16.23 -5.13 -6.82
N ALA A 201 17.00 -5.76 -5.94
CA ALA A 201 16.46 -6.68 -4.92
C ALA A 201 15.47 -5.98 -3.97
N ALA A 202 15.66 -4.69 -3.68
CA ALA A 202 14.81 -3.94 -2.78
C ALA A 202 13.35 -3.75 -3.27
N TRP A 203 13.12 -3.86 -4.59
CA TRP A 203 11.81 -3.84 -5.21
C TRP A 203 11.24 -5.23 -5.51
N SER A 204 11.96 -6.30 -5.15
CA SER A 204 11.56 -7.68 -5.36
C SER A 204 11.35 -8.37 -4.02
N PHE A 205 10.11 -8.75 -3.69
CA PHE A 205 9.79 -9.52 -2.51
C PHE A 205 10.63 -10.80 -2.42
N ARG A 206 10.65 -11.55 -3.54
CA ARG A 206 11.43 -12.79 -3.63
C ARG A 206 12.92 -12.56 -3.32
N ALA A 207 13.53 -11.57 -3.97
CA ALA A 207 14.94 -11.28 -3.73
C ALA A 207 15.20 -10.74 -2.31
N SER A 208 14.27 -9.96 -1.76
CA SER A 208 14.37 -9.48 -0.36
C SER A 208 14.33 -10.63 0.65
N VAL A 209 13.53 -11.67 0.39
CA VAL A 209 13.52 -12.90 1.21
C VAL A 209 14.81 -13.71 0.98
N GLU A 210 15.24 -13.92 -0.26
CA GLU A 210 16.47 -14.65 -0.59
C GLU A 210 17.72 -13.98 0.01
N ASN A 211 17.75 -12.65 0.09
CA ASN A 211 18.80 -11.89 0.77
C ASN A 211 18.65 -11.87 2.32
N GLY A 212 17.57 -12.42 2.88
CA GLY A 212 17.34 -12.41 4.32
C GLY A 212 16.99 -11.03 4.90
N TRP A 213 16.54 -10.09 4.08
CA TRP A 213 16.03 -8.78 4.52
C TRP A 213 14.59 -8.89 5.05
N LEU A 214 13.77 -9.73 4.39
CA LEU A 214 12.44 -10.11 4.84
C LEU A 214 12.45 -11.51 5.44
N PRO A 215 11.52 -11.84 6.36
CA PRO A 215 11.34 -13.19 6.87
C PRO A 215 11.03 -14.18 5.74
N ALA A 216 11.48 -15.43 5.90
CA ALA A 216 11.15 -16.51 4.98
C ALA A 216 9.70 -17.02 5.17
N HIS A 217 9.11 -16.79 6.33
CA HIS A 217 7.77 -17.24 6.72
C HIS A 217 7.01 -16.12 7.38
N PHE A 218 5.72 -15.98 7.04
CA PHE A 218 4.79 -14.98 7.55
C PHE A 218 3.55 -15.65 8.18
N ASP A 219 3.68 -16.91 8.61
CA ASP A 219 2.59 -17.75 9.13
C ASP A 219 2.14 -17.38 10.55
N GLY A 220 2.84 -16.45 11.19
CA GLY A 220 2.50 -16.00 12.55
C GLY A 220 2.72 -17.07 13.63
N GLU A 221 3.29 -18.22 13.30
CA GLU A 221 3.68 -19.22 14.31
C GLU A 221 4.72 -18.60 15.24
N ARG A 222 4.39 -18.54 16.51
CA ARG A 222 5.38 -18.18 17.53
C ARG A 222 6.46 -19.25 17.53
N VAL A 223 7.70 -18.85 17.32
CA VAL A 223 8.83 -19.72 17.64
C VAL A 223 8.72 -20.01 19.14
N THR A 224 8.19 -21.19 19.48
CA THR A 224 8.25 -21.69 20.84
C THR A 224 9.72 -21.88 21.15
N ARG A 225 10.25 -21.02 22.02
CA ARG A 225 11.57 -21.30 22.61
C ARG A 225 11.35 -22.53 23.48
N ASP A 226 12.04 -23.61 23.14
CA ASP A 226 12.03 -24.85 23.93
C ASP A 226 12.30 -24.47 25.40
N GLY A 227 11.31 -24.61 26.26
CA GLY A 227 11.46 -24.40 27.68
C GLY A 227 10.38 -23.59 28.39
N GLU A 228 9.27 -23.17 27.72
CA GLU A 228 8.09 -22.64 28.42
C GLU A 228 6.81 -23.43 28.10
#